data_1fe87ce1110a76de52c464ee4edf1eae
#
_entry.id   1fe87ce1110a76de52c464ee4edf1eae
#
_cell.length_a   1.000
_cell.length_b   1.000
_cell.length_c   1.000
_cell.angle_alpha   90.00
_cell.angle_beta   90.00
_cell.angle_gamma   90.00
#
_symmetry.space_group_name_H-M   'P 1'
#
loop_
_entity.id
_entity.type
_entity.pdbx_description
1 polymer ?
#
loop_
_entity_poly.entity_id
_entity_poly.type
_entity_poly.pdbx_seq_one_letter_code
_entity_poly.pdbx_strand_id
1 'polypeptide(L)'
;MHIEIGFLLKGLLIGIITTIPVGPAGLLVVNRTLNNGRVSGLLTGLGIAAADVVFAILAGLGVTILVQFVEEGKLYFNLAGSLVIISLGMLIFFRNPIKQLRNNKPHEKRNTWYLLSGMFLTLSNPVVLLVYLALFTALNINNSTAHLSIFTLIGGMLIGAIFGWLLVSTIFNHIRSPIRLRKIFWLNKIAGAAIFTIGALTILGLFFTI
;
A
#
# COMPACT_ATOMS: atom_id res chain seq x y z
N MET A 1 -25.08 -3.22 -13.80
CA MET A 1 -24.53 -1.87 -13.90
C MET A 1 -24.24 -1.24 -12.53
N HIS A 2 -25.18 -1.18 -11.56
CA HIS A 2 -24.91 -0.60 -10.24
C HIS A 2 -23.83 -1.34 -9.42
N ILE A 3 -23.76 -2.67 -9.52
CA ILE A 3 -22.77 -3.49 -8.79
C ILE A 3 -21.36 -3.21 -9.32
N GLU A 4 -21.19 -3.11 -10.63
CA GLU A 4 -19.88 -2.85 -11.25
C GLU A 4 -19.31 -1.47 -10.90
N ILE A 5 -20.17 -0.43 -10.83
CA ILE A 5 -19.77 0.91 -10.40
C ILE A 5 -19.28 0.88 -8.95
N GLY A 6 -19.94 0.11 -8.07
CA GLY A 6 -19.51 -0.08 -6.69
C GLY A 6 -18.11 -0.68 -6.58
N PHE A 7 -17.78 -1.70 -7.39
CA PHE A 7 -16.45 -2.31 -7.43
C PHE A 7 -15.39 -1.37 -8.01
N LEU A 8 -15.73 -0.60 -9.04
CA LEU A 8 -14.84 0.42 -9.59
C LEU A 8 -14.47 1.46 -8.53
N LEU A 9 -15.46 1.97 -7.79
CA LEU A 9 -15.24 2.97 -6.74
C LEU A 9 -14.42 2.40 -5.58
N LYS A 10 -14.69 1.17 -5.13
CA LYS A 10 -13.88 0.48 -4.12
C LYS A 10 -12.44 0.33 -4.60
N GLY A 11 -12.23 -0.11 -5.85
CA GLY A 11 -10.91 -0.22 -6.45
C GLY A 11 -10.19 1.12 -6.47
N LEU A 12 -10.85 2.17 -6.94
CA LEU A 12 -10.28 3.52 -7.01
C LEU A 12 -9.85 4.03 -5.61
N LEU A 13 -10.67 3.81 -4.59
CA LEU A 13 -10.33 4.15 -3.21
C LEU A 13 -9.11 3.36 -2.72
N ILE A 14 -9.06 2.05 -2.93
CA ILE A 14 -7.90 1.22 -2.58
C ILE A 14 -6.65 1.77 -3.28
N GLY A 15 -6.72 2.01 -4.60
CA GLY A 15 -5.60 2.53 -5.38
C GLY A 15 -5.08 3.87 -4.85
N ILE A 16 -5.95 4.81 -4.47
CA ILE A 16 -5.54 6.09 -3.89
C ILE A 16 -4.90 5.88 -2.50
N ILE A 17 -5.52 5.07 -1.65
CA ILE A 17 -5.03 4.83 -0.28
C ILE A 17 -3.64 4.19 -0.30
N THR A 18 -3.38 3.24 -1.20
CA THR A 18 -2.09 2.55 -1.30
C THR A 18 -0.97 3.47 -1.80
N THR A 19 -1.30 4.61 -2.43
CA THR A 19 -0.29 5.61 -2.84
C THR A 19 0.11 6.59 -1.74
N ILE A 20 -0.48 6.50 -0.56
CA ILE A 20 0.01 7.29 0.59
C ILE A 20 1.47 6.87 0.85
N PRO A 21 2.42 7.84 0.84
CA PRO A 21 3.85 7.51 0.85
C PRO A 21 4.33 7.04 2.23
N VAL A 22 3.78 5.92 2.68
CA VAL A 22 4.14 5.23 3.91
C VAL A 22 5.00 4.01 3.58
N GLY A 23 6.09 3.84 4.31
CA GLY A 23 6.99 2.70 4.09
C GLY A 23 8.04 2.90 2.98
N PRO A 24 8.81 1.84 2.66
CA PRO A 24 10.00 1.95 1.81
C PRO A 24 9.68 2.32 0.35
N ALA A 25 8.60 1.78 -0.21
CA ALA A 25 8.24 2.02 -1.59
C ALA A 25 7.78 3.47 -1.81
N GLY A 26 6.88 3.98 -0.96
CA GLY A 26 6.46 5.38 -1.01
C GLY A 26 7.60 6.36 -0.78
N LEU A 27 8.50 6.05 0.18
CA LEU A 27 9.69 6.86 0.42
C LEU A 27 10.64 6.87 -0.78
N LEU A 28 10.74 5.76 -1.52
CA LEU A 28 11.54 5.71 -2.75
C LEU A 28 10.97 6.65 -3.81
N VAL A 29 9.63 6.70 -3.99
CA VAL A 29 8.97 7.64 -4.90
C VAL A 29 9.27 9.08 -4.51
N VAL A 30 9.07 9.41 -3.24
CA VAL A 30 9.34 10.77 -2.71
C VAL A 30 10.80 11.15 -2.91
N ASN A 31 11.74 10.25 -2.56
CA ASN A 31 13.17 10.49 -2.72
C ASN A 31 13.54 10.75 -4.19
N ARG A 32 13.07 9.93 -5.10
CA ARG A 32 13.33 10.09 -6.54
C ARG A 32 12.69 11.34 -7.10
N THR A 33 11.48 11.68 -6.64
CA THR A 33 10.84 12.94 -7.03
C THR A 33 11.68 14.14 -6.61
N LEU A 34 12.18 14.15 -5.38
CA LEU A 34 12.97 15.25 -4.84
C LEU A 34 14.35 15.38 -5.51
N ASN A 35 15.03 14.25 -5.76
CA ASN A 35 16.40 14.23 -6.26
C ASN A 35 16.52 14.19 -7.79
N ASN A 36 15.61 13.47 -8.46
CA ASN A 36 15.67 13.21 -9.91
C ASN A 36 14.49 13.81 -10.68
N GLY A 37 13.57 14.48 -9.99
CA GLY A 37 12.42 15.17 -10.58
C GLY A 37 11.15 14.32 -10.66
N ARG A 38 10.05 14.99 -11.06
CA ARG A 38 8.69 14.44 -11.07
C ARG A 38 8.56 13.14 -11.87
N VAL A 39 9.19 13.07 -13.05
CA VAL A 39 9.08 11.92 -13.95
C VAL A 39 9.68 10.66 -13.32
N SER A 40 10.82 10.78 -12.67
CA SER A 40 11.48 9.66 -11.98
C SER A 40 10.65 9.11 -10.83
N GLY A 41 10.00 9.99 -10.06
CA GLY A 41 9.07 9.60 -9.02
C GLY A 41 7.84 8.92 -9.58
N LEU A 42 7.21 9.52 -10.60
CA LEU A 42 6.02 8.95 -11.25
C LEU A 42 6.30 7.56 -11.84
N LEU A 43 7.39 7.39 -12.58
CA LEU A 43 7.77 6.08 -13.15
C LEU A 43 8.00 5.02 -12.05
N THR A 44 8.60 5.43 -10.92
CA THR A 44 8.74 4.54 -9.76
C THR A 44 7.38 4.15 -9.20
N GLY A 45 6.47 5.11 -9.05
CA GLY A 45 5.10 4.88 -8.60
C GLY A 45 4.31 3.97 -9.54
N LEU A 46 4.46 4.13 -10.86
CA LEU A 46 3.85 3.24 -11.85
C LEU A 46 4.39 1.80 -11.74
N GLY A 47 5.68 1.63 -11.45
CA GLY A 47 6.25 0.32 -11.16
C GLY A 47 5.66 -0.32 -9.91
N ILE A 48 5.45 0.48 -8.85
CA ILE A 48 4.75 0.04 -7.63
C ILE A 48 3.32 -0.38 -7.97
N ALA A 49 2.56 0.45 -8.70
CA ALA A 49 1.19 0.15 -9.10
C ALA A 49 1.09 -1.14 -9.92
N ALA A 50 2.06 -1.44 -10.78
CA ALA A 50 2.10 -2.71 -11.52
C ALA A 50 2.29 -3.91 -10.57
N ALA A 51 3.15 -3.80 -9.55
CA ALA A 51 3.30 -4.83 -8.53
C ALA A 51 2.04 -4.98 -7.65
N ASP A 52 1.39 -3.86 -7.35
CA ASP A 52 0.14 -3.83 -6.59
C ASP A 52 -0.98 -4.59 -7.31
N VAL A 53 -1.06 -4.49 -8.63
CA VAL A 53 -1.99 -5.30 -9.45
C VAL A 53 -1.71 -6.80 -9.29
N VAL A 54 -0.44 -7.21 -9.31
CA VAL A 54 -0.07 -8.62 -9.08
C VAL A 54 -0.55 -9.09 -7.72
N PHE A 55 -0.28 -8.30 -6.67
CA PHE A 55 -0.74 -8.63 -5.32
C PHE A 55 -2.26 -8.60 -5.16
N ALA A 56 -2.95 -7.70 -5.85
CA ALA A 56 -4.41 -7.65 -5.85
C ALA A 56 -5.02 -8.90 -6.50
N ILE A 57 -4.42 -9.39 -7.61
CA ILE A 57 -4.83 -10.65 -8.24
C ILE A 57 -4.59 -11.82 -7.27
N LEU A 58 -3.40 -11.91 -6.68
CA LEU A 58 -3.07 -12.96 -5.71
C LEU A 58 -3.98 -12.91 -4.47
N ALA A 59 -4.26 -11.71 -3.96
CA ALA A 59 -5.18 -11.53 -2.84
C ALA A 59 -6.61 -11.93 -3.21
N GLY A 60 -7.08 -11.54 -4.40
CA GLY A 60 -8.41 -11.90 -4.90
C GLY A 60 -8.60 -13.40 -5.07
N LEU A 61 -7.57 -14.11 -5.56
CA LEU A 61 -7.58 -15.56 -5.64
C LEU A 61 -7.42 -16.22 -4.26
N GLY A 62 -6.60 -15.64 -3.41
CA GLY A 62 -6.28 -16.17 -2.07
C GLY A 62 -7.41 -16.03 -1.06
N VAL A 63 -8.24 -14.98 -1.18
CA VAL A 63 -9.40 -14.78 -0.29
C VAL A 63 -10.35 -15.99 -0.33
N THR A 64 -10.52 -16.65 -1.47
CA THR A 64 -11.37 -17.85 -1.58
C THR A 64 -10.85 -19.01 -0.75
N ILE A 65 -9.56 -19.27 -0.84
CA ILE A 65 -8.90 -20.36 -0.12
C ILE A 65 -8.86 -20.03 1.37
N LEU A 66 -8.57 -18.77 1.71
CA LEU A 66 -8.49 -18.30 3.09
C LEU A 66 -9.84 -18.28 3.81
N VAL A 67 -10.95 -17.94 3.13
CA VAL A 67 -12.28 -17.90 3.75
C VAL A 67 -12.67 -19.31 4.27
N GLN A 68 -12.41 -20.35 3.51
CA GLN A 68 -12.67 -21.73 3.95
C GLN A 68 -11.82 -22.13 5.17
N PHE A 69 -10.53 -21.75 5.18
CA PHE A 69 -9.65 -22.01 6.33
C PHE A 69 -9.95 -21.11 7.55
N VAL A 70 -10.40 -19.87 7.32
CA VAL A 70 -10.69 -18.89 8.38
C VAL A 70 -11.94 -19.25 9.16
N GLU A 71 -12.95 -19.89 8.53
CA GLU A 71 -14.15 -20.32 9.25
C GLU A 71 -13.82 -21.38 10.30
N GLU A 72 -12.86 -22.27 10.07
CA GLU A 72 -12.42 -23.29 11.02
C GLU A 72 -11.44 -22.77 12.09
N GLY A 73 -10.68 -21.71 11.80
CA GLY A 73 -9.63 -21.19 12.69
C GLY A 73 -9.69 -19.70 12.97
N LYS A 74 -10.88 -19.09 13.01
CA LYS A 74 -11.11 -17.64 13.09
C LYS A 74 -10.30 -16.93 14.17
N LEU A 75 -10.14 -17.53 15.34
CA LEU A 75 -9.37 -16.97 16.45
C LEU A 75 -7.87 -16.88 16.11
N TYR A 76 -7.28 -17.95 15.59
CA TYR A 76 -5.85 -18.00 15.27
C TYR A 76 -5.49 -17.07 14.12
N PHE A 77 -6.36 -16.97 13.10
CA PHE A 77 -6.15 -16.06 11.97
C PHE A 77 -6.27 -14.60 12.38
N ASN A 78 -7.24 -14.27 13.24
CA ASN A 78 -7.38 -12.91 13.77
C ASN A 78 -6.18 -12.51 14.65
N LEU A 79 -5.71 -13.41 15.51
CA LEU A 79 -4.52 -13.18 16.32
C LEU A 79 -3.26 -13.01 15.45
N ALA A 80 -3.03 -13.89 14.48
CA ALA A 80 -1.89 -13.80 13.57
C ALA A 80 -1.94 -12.51 12.73
N GLY A 81 -3.08 -12.19 12.16
CA GLY A 81 -3.30 -10.96 11.38
C GLY A 81 -3.06 -9.70 12.22
N SER A 82 -3.58 -9.65 13.44
CA SER A 82 -3.39 -8.52 14.36
C SER A 82 -1.92 -8.37 14.77
N LEU A 83 -1.20 -9.47 15.03
CA LEU A 83 0.22 -9.47 15.31
C LEU A 83 1.04 -8.91 14.14
N VAL A 84 0.68 -9.28 12.91
CA VAL A 84 1.30 -8.74 11.69
C VAL A 84 1.05 -7.23 11.60
N ILE A 85 -0.19 -6.78 11.79
CA ILE A 85 -0.56 -5.34 11.73
C ILE A 85 0.21 -4.54 12.80
N ILE A 86 0.30 -5.05 14.04
CA ILE A 86 1.06 -4.43 15.13
C ILE A 86 2.54 -4.34 14.77
N SER A 87 3.14 -5.43 14.28
CA SER A 87 4.54 -5.47 13.89
C SER A 87 4.83 -4.47 12.77
N LEU A 88 3.92 -4.32 11.82
CA LEU A 88 4.01 -3.34 10.74
C LEU A 88 3.90 -1.90 11.24
N GLY A 89 2.94 -1.62 12.11
CA GLY A 89 2.80 -0.31 12.73
C GLY A 89 4.08 0.08 13.47
N MET A 90 4.66 -0.86 14.21
CA MET A 90 5.92 -0.67 14.92
C MET A 90 7.11 -0.44 13.98
N LEU A 91 7.24 -1.25 12.92
CA LEU A 91 8.29 -1.08 11.91
C LEU A 91 8.21 0.29 11.22
N ILE A 92 7.01 0.73 10.85
CA ILE A 92 6.79 2.03 10.22
C ILE A 92 7.10 3.16 11.21
N PHE A 93 6.66 3.03 12.45
CA PHE A 93 6.86 4.02 13.50
C PHE A 93 8.34 4.24 13.83
N PHE A 94 9.14 3.17 13.95
CA PHE A 94 10.57 3.27 14.30
C PHE A 94 11.46 3.58 13.10
N ARG A 95 10.98 3.42 11.88
CA ARG A 95 11.73 3.75 10.67
C ARG A 95 11.99 5.26 10.57
N ASN A 96 13.25 5.59 10.33
CA ASN A 96 13.66 6.98 10.11
C ASN A 96 13.81 7.26 8.62
N PRO A 97 12.78 7.85 7.96
CA PRO A 97 12.79 8.11 6.52
C PRO A 97 13.89 9.10 6.10
N ILE A 98 14.27 10.01 6.98
CA ILE A 98 15.27 11.05 6.68
C ILE A 98 16.65 10.44 6.41
N LYS A 99 17.02 9.39 7.14
CA LYS A 99 18.30 8.68 6.94
C LYS A 99 18.37 8.01 5.57
N GLN A 100 17.26 7.44 5.10
CA GLN A 100 17.18 6.81 3.78
C GLN A 100 17.22 7.84 2.64
N LEU A 101 16.61 9.01 2.84
CA LEU A 101 16.57 10.09 1.85
C LEU A 101 17.94 10.73 1.64
N ARG A 102 18.79 10.79 2.68
CA ARG A 102 20.09 11.49 2.63
C ARG A 102 21.21 10.71 1.95
N ASN A 103 21.12 9.39 1.87
CA ASN A 103 22.22 8.53 1.36
C ASN A 103 22.19 8.30 -0.16
N ASN A 104 21.19 8.77 -0.88
CA ASN A 104 21.09 8.55 -2.33
C ASN A 104 21.57 9.79 -3.09
N LYS A 105 22.75 9.69 -3.70
CA LYS A 105 23.23 10.68 -4.66
C LYS A 105 22.36 10.67 -5.93
N PRO A 106 22.07 11.82 -6.55
CA PRO A 106 21.35 11.88 -7.81
C PRO A 106 22.18 11.18 -8.88
N HIS A 107 21.68 10.07 -9.41
CA HIS A 107 22.22 9.41 -10.59
C HIS A 107 21.16 9.48 -11.67
N GLU A 108 21.47 10.05 -12.81
CA GLU A 108 20.62 9.92 -13.99
C GLU A 108 20.58 8.46 -14.42
N LYS A 109 19.48 7.80 -14.14
CA LYS A 109 19.22 6.43 -14.56
C LYS A 109 18.18 6.44 -15.67
N ARG A 110 18.25 5.43 -16.53
CA ARG A 110 17.28 5.24 -17.61
C ARG A 110 15.85 5.12 -17.01
N ASN A 111 14.85 5.65 -17.69
CA ASN A 111 13.45 5.65 -17.23
C ASN A 111 12.92 4.26 -16.85
N THR A 112 13.31 3.24 -17.62
CA THR A 112 12.98 1.84 -17.34
C THR A 112 13.48 1.35 -15.98
N TRP A 113 14.63 1.88 -15.52
CA TRP A 113 15.16 1.53 -14.20
C TRP A 113 14.28 2.02 -13.06
N TYR A 114 13.69 3.21 -13.18
CA TYR A 114 12.79 3.75 -12.17
C TYR A 114 11.56 2.89 -12.02
N LEU A 115 10.96 2.46 -13.12
CA LEU A 115 9.79 1.60 -13.15
C LEU A 115 10.11 0.21 -12.57
N LEU A 116 11.12 -0.48 -13.12
CA LEU A 116 11.48 -1.84 -12.70
C LEU A 116 11.88 -1.90 -11.23
N SER A 117 12.67 -0.93 -10.75
CA SER A 117 13.10 -0.94 -9.35
C SER A 117 11.97 -0.64 -8.36
N GLY A 118 10.96 0.17 -8.74
CA GLY A 118 9.73 0.32 -7.96
C GLY A 118 8.95 -0.98 -7.90
N MET A 119 8.77 -1.64 -9.04
CA MET A 119 8.10 -2.94 -9.15
C MET A 119 8.80 -4.02 -8.32
N PHE A 120 10.11 -4.22 -8.51
CA PHE A 120 10.87 -5.23 -7.77
C PHE A 120 10.89 -4.96 -6.27
N LEU A 121 11.03 -3.71 -5.83
CA LEU A 121 10.99 -3.37 -4.41
C LEU A 121 9.65 -3.76 -3.77
N THR A 122 8.56 -3.53 -4.49
CA THR A 122 7.21 -3.86 -4.00
C THR A 122 6.99 -5.37 -4.00
N LEU A 123 7.33 -6.07 -5.10
CA LEU A 123 7.20 -7.52 -5.20
C LEU A 123 8.06 -8.27 -4.18
N SER A 124 9.22 -7.72 -3.80
CA SER A 124 10.09 -8.29 -2.76
C SER A 124 9.54 -8.10 -1.34
N ASN A 125 8.42 -7.40 -1.17
CA ASN A 125 7.85 -7.12 0.14
C ASN A 125 6.55 -7.91 0.36
N PRO A 126 6.59 -9.09 1.00
CA PRO A 126 5.41 -9.95 1.19
C PRO A 126 4.33 -9.28 2.06
N VAL A 127 4.70 -8.27 2.82
CA VAL A 127 3.78 -7.49 3.65
C VAL A 127 2.71 -6.80 2.80
N VAL A 128 3.04 -6.38 1.59
CA VAL A 128 2.09 -5.74 0.68
C VAL A 128 0.93 -6.69 0.35
N LEU A 129 1.21 -7.99 0.16
CA LEU A 129 0.16 -9.01 -0.04
C LEU A 129 -0.80 -9.06 1.14
N LEU A 130 -0.28 -9.04 2.38
CA LEU A 130 -1.12 -9.06 3.59
C LEU A 130 -2.00 -7.80 3.69
N VAL A 131 -1.49 -6.65 3.27
CA VAL A 131 -2.27 -5.40 3.21
C VAL A 131 -3.43 -5.53 2.22
N TYR A 132 -3.19 -6.11 1.04
CA TYR A 132 -4.26 -6.33 0.05
C TYR A 132 -5.30 -7.36 0.54
N LEU A 133 -4.88 -8.44 1.17
CA LEU A 133 -5.79 -9.41 1.80
C LEU A 133 -6.67 -8.74 2.86
N ALA A 134 -6.07 -7.91 3.72
CA ALA A 134 -6.79 -7.17 4.74
C ALA A 134 -7.78 -6.16 4.15
N LEU A 135 -7.37 -5.41 3.11
CA LEU A 135 -8.24 -4.45 2.42
C LEU A 135 -9.42 -5.14 1.73
N PHE A 136 -9.19 -6.27 1.06
CA PHE A 136 -10.24 -7.02 0.37
C PHE A 136 -11.24 -7.59 1.36
N THR A 137 -10.76 -8.12 2.49
CA THR A 137 -11.61 -8.60 3.57
C THR A 137 -12.43 -7.47 4.21
N ALA A 138 -11.80 -6.34 4.53
CA ALA A 138 -12.45 -5.18 5.14
C ALA A 138 -13.55 -4.58 4.25
N LEU A 139 -13.38 -4.65 2.92
CA LEU A 139 -14.36 -4.14 1.96
C LEU A 139 -15.39 -5.19 1.53
N ASN A 140 -15.39 -6.37 2.18
CA ASN A 140 -16.27 -7.50 1.85
C ASN A 140 -16.22 -7.86 0.35
N ILE A 141 -15.00 -7.94 -0.19
CA ILE A 141 -14.77 -8.38 -1.57
C ILE A 141 -14.70 -9.90 -1.54
N ASN A 142 -15.87 -10.55 -1.63
CA ASN A 142 -16.00 -12.01 -1.59
C ASN A 142 -16.11 -12.56 -3.01
N ASN A 143 -15.66 -13.81 -3.19
CA ASN A 143 -15.67 -14.52 -4.48
C ASN A 143 -17.06 -14.87 -5.04
N SER A 144 -18.13 -14.66 -4.29
CA SER A 144 -19.50 -14.81 -4.79
C SER A 144 -19.88 -13.78 -5.85
N THR A 145 -19.03 -12.75 -6.03
CA THR A 145 -19.19 -11.76 -7.10
C THR A 145 -18.47 -12.23 -8.36
N ALA A 146 -19.19 -12.25 -9.48
CA ALA A 146 -18.70 -12.71 -10.77
C ALA A 146 -17.29 -12.21 -11.09
N HIS A 147 -16.50 -13.04 -11.79
CA HIS A 147 -15.13 -12.73 -12.24
C HIS A 147 -14.98 -11.32 -12.86
N LEU A 148 -16.01 -10.82 -13.51
CA LEU A 148 -16.05 -9.47 -14.10
C LEU A 148 -15.88 -8.37 -13.06
N SER A 149 -16.43 -8.54 -11.86
CA SER A 149 -16.35 -7.55 -10.77
C SER A 149 -14.93 -7.40 -10.21
N ILE A 150 -14.13 -8.47 -10.22
CA ILE A 150 -12.72 -8.43 -9.79
C ILE A 150 -11.88 -7.63 -10.80
N PHE A 151 -12.07 -7.83 -12.10
CA PHE A 151 -11.36 -7.04 -13.12
C PHE A 151 -11.73 -5.56 -13.06
N THR A 152 -13.01 -5.25 -12.81
CA THR A 152 -13.47 -3.87 -12.62
C THR A 152 -12.84 -3.23 -11.39
N LEU A 153 -12.70 -3.96 -10.29
CA LEU A 153 -12.04 -3.52 -9.08
C LEU A 153 -10.54 -3.25 -9.33
N ILE A 154 -9.84 -4.19 -9.97
CA ILE A 154 -8.41 -4.04 -10.31
C ILE A 154 -8.20 -2.86 -11.25
N GLY A 155 -9.09 -2.69 -12.25
CA GLY A 155 -9.07 -1.53 -13.14
C GLY A 155 -9.22 -0.22 -12.39
N GLY A 156 -10.21 -0.12 -11.49
CA GLY A 156 -10.40 1.02 -10.61
C GLY A 156 -9.17 1.29 -9.73
N MET A 157 -8.58 0.24 -9.17
CA MET A 157 -7.39 0.31 -8.33
C MET A 157 -6.18 0.84 -9.12
N LEU A 158 -5.98 0.38 -10.34
CA LEU A 158 -4.90 0.86 -11.21
C LEU A 158 -5.08 2.35 -11.53
N ILE A 159 -6.30 2.77 -11.88
CA ILE A 159 -6.62 4.18 -12.15
C ILE A 159 -6.35 5.03 -10.89
N GLY A 160 -6.83 4.58 -9.73
CA GLY A 160 -6.61 5.26 -8.46
C GLY A 160 -5.14 5.37 -8.09
N ALA A 161 -4.36 4.30 -8.29
CA ALA A 161 -2.92 4.28 -8.03
C ALA A 161 -2.15 5.21 -8.99
N ILE A 162 -2.47 5.22 -10.28
CA ILE A 162 -1.86 6.14 -11.27
C ILE A 162 -2.12 7.59 -10.85
N PHE A 163 -3.37 7.92 -10.54
CA PHE A 163 -3.75 9.25 -10.12
C PHE A 163 -3.07 9.65 -8.81
N GLY A 164 -3.04 8.77 -7.82
CA GLY A 164 -2.39 9.02 -6.55
C GLY A 164 -0.88 9.24 -6.68
N TRP A 165 -0.16 8.40 -7.45
CA TRP A 165 1.27 8.60 -7.71
C TRP A 165 1.56 9.87 -8.52
N LEU A 166 0.65 10.26 -9.40
CA LEU A 166 0.73 11.51 -10.14
C LEU A 166 0.60 12.71 -9.19
N LEU A 167 -0.34 12.67 -8.26
CA LEU A 167 -0.50 13.67 -7.21
C LEU A 167 0.73 13.73 -6.30
N VAL A 168 1.16 12.60 -5.76
CA VAL A 168 2.33 12.51 -4.88
C VAL A 168 3.57 13.09 -5.58
N SER A 169 3.87 12.64 -6.81
CA SER A 169 5.04 13.14 -7.56
C SER A 169 4.94 14.63 -7.84
N THR A 170 3.74 15.15 -8.13
CA THR A 170 3.55 16.58 -8.40
C THR A 170 3.74 17.40 -7.13
N ILE A 171 3.09 17.00 -6.04
CA ILE A 171 3.18 17.68 -4.74
C ILE A 171 4.64 17.72 -4.27
N PHE A 172 5.34 16.59 -4.26
CA PHE A 172 6.72 16.54 -3.77
C PHE A 172 7.71 17.22 -4.72
N ASN A 173 7.45 17.26 -6.02
CA ASN A 173 8.27 18.04 -6.95
C ASN A 173 8.17 19.56 -6.72
N HIS A 174 7.00 20.04 -6.32
CA HIS A 174 6.79 21.46 -5.96
C HIS A 174 7.42 21.82 -4.62
N ILE A 175 7.67 20.82 -3.79
CA ILE A 175 8.10 20.92 -2.39
C ILE A 175 9.61 20.67 -2.23
N ARG A 176 10.47 21.06 -3.12
CA ARG A 176 11.93 20.81 -3.06
C ARG A 176 12.66 21.41 -1.85
N SER A 177 11.99 21.92 -0.82
CA SER A 177 12.61 22.53 0.36
C SER A 177 12.98 21.49 1.44
N PRO A 178 14.22 21.53 2.01
CA PRO A 178 14.68 20.58 3.06
C PRO A 178 13.88 20.62 4.36
N ILE A 179 13.17 21.71 4.63
CA ILE A 179 12.32 21.90 5.82
C ILE A 179 11.18 20.86 5.89
N ARG A 180 10.82 20.24 4.78
CA ARG A 180 9.67 19.32 4.69
C ARG A 180 10.02 17.84 4.89
N LEU A 181 11.28 17.46 4.93
CA LEU A 181 11.70 16.11 5.32
C LEU A 181 11.23 15.79 6.76
N ARG A 182 11.20 16.79 7.62
CA ARG A 182 10.67 16.67 8.99
C ARG A 182 9.18 16.34 9.02
N LYS A 183 8.40 16.82 8.03
CA LYS A 183 6.97 16.48 7.89
C LYS A 183 6.77 15.02 7.47
N ILE A 184 7.61 14.50 6.58
CA ILE A 184 7.57 13.08 6.17
C ILE A 184 7.87 12.17 7.37
N PHE A 185 8.82 12.57 8.23
CA PHE A 185 9.11 11.85 9.46
C PHE A 185 7.88 11.77 10.38
N TRP A 186 7.19 12.89 10.58
CA TRP A 186 5.98 12.93 11.38
C TRP A 186 4.83 12.14 10.74
N LEU A 187 4.71 12.20 9.43
CA LEU A 187 3.68 11.46 8.69
C LEU A 187 3.87 9.94 8.87
N ASN A 188 5.10 9.45 8.79
CA ASN A 188 5.42 8.04 9.10
C ASN A 188 5.12 7.67 10.56
N LYS A 189 5.43 8.56 11.50
CA LYS A 189 5.14 8.36 12.93
C LYS A 189 3.64 8.24 13.18
N ILE A 190 2.85 9.16 12.62
CA ILE A 190 1.38 9.17 12.76
C ILE A 190 0.79 7.93 12.11
N ALA A 191 1.20 7.59 10.88
CA ALA A 191 0.72 6.40 10.17
C ALA A 191 1.09 5.10 10.92
N GLY A 192 2.34 4.98 11.38
CA GLY A 192 2.78 3.83 12.17
C GLY A 192 2.02 3.69 13.48
N ALA A 193 1.76 4.80 14.19
CA ALA A 193 0.95 4.81 15.41
C ALA A 193 -0.51 4.42 15.12
N ALA A 194 -1.10 4.95 14.06
CA ALA A 194 -2.48 4.61 13.67
C ALA A 194 -2.63 3.11 13.33
N ILE A 195 -1.69 2.57 12.54
CA ILE A 195 -1.70 1.13 12.18
C ILE A 195 -1.50 0.27 13.45
N PHE A 196 -0.58 0.68 14.33
CA PHE A 196 -0.36 -0.02 15.61
C PHE A 196 -1.62 -0.02 16.48
N THR A 197 -2.29 1.13 16.63
CA THR A 197 -3.52 1.23 17.43
C THR A 197 -4.65 0.40 16.84
N ILE A 198 -4.81 0.36 15.52
CA ILE A 198 -5.81 -0.51 14.87
C ILE A 198 -5.52 -1.98 15.19
N GLY A 199 -4.28 -2.44 15.04
CA GLY A 199 -3.90 -3.82 15.37
C GLY A 199 -4.12 -4.15 16.85
N ALA A 200 -3.80 -3.23 17.77
CA ALA A 200 -4.03 -3.40 19.20
C ALA A 200 -5.52 -3.45 19.55
N LEU A 201 -6.33 -2.58 18.96
CA LEU A 201 -7.79 -2.59 19.13
C LEU A 201 -8.42 -3.87 18.60
N THR A 202 -7.91 -4.42 17.51
CA THR A 202 -8.39 -5.71 16.96
C THR A 202 -8.12 -6.85 17.95
N ILE A 203 -6.93 -6.90 18.57
CA ILE A 203 -6.64 -7.89 19.63
C ILE A 203 -7.56 -7.70 20.82
N LEU A 204 -7.72 -6.47 21.32
CA LEU A 204 -8.60 -6.20 22.44
C LEU A 204 -10.06 -6.62 22.12
N GLY A 205 -10.54 -6.32 20.92
CA GLY A 205 -11.87 -6.72 20.45
C GLY A 205 -12.10 -8.23 20.51
N LEU A 206 -11.07 -9.05 20.26
CA LEU A 206 -11.16 -10.50 20.37
C LEU A 206 -11.44 -10.97 21.79
N PHE A 207 -10.90 -10.30 22.81
CA PHE A 207 -11.14 -10.63 24.22
C PHE A 207 -12.52 -10.20 24.72
N PHE A 208 -13.17 -9.25 24.06
CA PHE A 208 -14.53 -8.81 24.41
C PHE A 208 -15.63 -9.54 23.62
N THR A 209 -15.28 -10.36 22.63
CA THR A 209 -16.23 -11.09 21.78
C THR A 209 -16.27 -12.60 22.13
N ILE A 210 -15.47 -13.03 23.11
CA ILE A 210 -15.52 -14.36 23.77
C ILE A 210 -16.34 -14.25 25.04
#